data_cfe3e08353c0b68798bf6882e7deb31c
#
_entry.id   cfe3e08353c0b68798bf6882e7deb31c
#
_cell.length_a   1.000
_cell.length_b   1.000
_cell.length_c   1.000
_cell.angle_alpha   90.00
_cell.angle_beta   90.00
_cell.angle_gamma   90.00
#
_symmetry.space_group_name_H-M   'P 1'
#
loop_
_entity.id
_entity.type
_entity.pdbx_description
1 polymer ?
#
loop_
_entity_poly.entity_id
_entity_poly.type
_entity_poly.pdbx_seq_one_letter_code
_entity_poly.pdbx_strand_id
1 'polypeptide(L)'
;MSIAPERSQLVFQKMERALLKLSSGQHAESVHSFRTTSRRLQTLLEEVIPDRDRNQKKLLKMLDRIRKRAGKVRDLDVQLAALRSLKTPQEPRRKTQLMHGLIELRAKHEKKLRKMLNKETIREIQKRLKRGSRGVKTETCRDPLTVARTMLARVVRPAGPVTEELLHQYRTVVKGARYVAEFAPKSAEAAQFIARLKRLQDAVGNWHDWLTLTQTAAKRLGDVNQSSLVAALHNVTGSKFRHAVAALSASPTIQSALRPVPMSSEHSRKLGTKSPTLVARIETAA
;
A
#
# COMPACT_ATOMS: atom_id res chain seq x y z
N MET A 1 -16.33 -8.99 16.78
CA MET A 1 -15.30 -9.89 17.39
C MET A 1 -14.05 -9.08 17.67
N SER A 2 -13.58 -9.05 18.91
CA SER A 2 -12.39 -8.31 19.32
C SER A 2 -11.11 -8.99 18.80
N ILE A 3 -10.04 -8.23 18.66
CA ILE A 3 -8.70 -8.77 18.33
C ILE A 3 -8.21 -9.58 19.53
N ALA A 4 -7.59 -10.73 19.27
CA ALA A 4 -6.89 -11.46 20.33
C ALA A 4 -5.75 -10.58 20.91
N PRO A 5 -5.70 -10.32 22.23
CA PRO A 5 -4.70 -9.46 22.88
C PRO A 5 -3.26 -9.82 22.48
N GLU A 6 -2.98 -11.11 22.38
CA GLU A 6 -1.68 -11.67 22.02
C GLU A 6 -1.20 -11.24 20.63
N ARG A 7 -2.13 -11.08 19.66
CA ARG A 7 -1.78 -10.65 18.30
C ARG A 7 -1.36 -9.19 18.24
N SER A 8 -2.03 -8.33 19.00
CA SER A 8 -1.66 -6.93 19.08
C SER A 8 -0.26 -6.77 19.70
N GLN A 9 0.01 -7.45 20.82
CA GLN A 9 1.31 -7.43 21.49
C GLN A 9 2.42 -7.98 20.60
N LEU A 10 2.15 -9.08 19.88
CA LEU A 10 3.11 -9.71 18.96
C LEU A 10 3.60 -8.74 17.87
N VAL A 11 2.74 -7.85 17.36
CA VAL A 11 3.13 -6.87 16.33
C VAL A 11 4.09 -5.82 16.89
N PHE A 12 3.89 -5.34 18.12
CA PHE A 12 4.84 -4.44 18.78
C PHE A 12 6.19 -5.12 19.00
N GLN A 13 6.21 -6.37 19.47
CA GLN A 13 7.45 -7.15 19.65
C GLN A 13 8.16 -7.41 18.32
N LYS A 14 7.40 -7.76 17.25
CA LYS A 14 7.97 -7.91 15.90
C LYS A 14 8.54 -6.59 15.38
N MET A 15 7.89 -5.46 15.69
CA MET A 15 8.36 -4.14 15.28
C MET A 15 9.69 -3.79 15.97
N GLU A 16 9.81 -4.06 17.25
CA GLU A 16 11.06 -3.84 17.99
C GLU A 16 12.20 -4.69 17.43
N ARG A 17 11.96 -5.98 17.23
CA ARG A 17 12.97 -6.89 16.61
C ARG A 17 13.36 -6.44 15.20
N ALA A 18 12.41 -6.00 14.39
CA ALA A 18 12.67 -5.51 13.04
C ALA A 18 13.48 -4.19 13.05
N LEU A 19 13.23 -3.31 14.03
CA LEU A 19 14.00 -2.08 14.22
C LEU A 19 15.44 -2.38 14.59
N LEU A 20 15.68 -3.31 15.53
CA LEU A 20 17.01 -3.72 15.95
C LEU A 20 17.79 -4.38 14.81
N LYS A 21 17.16 -5.29 14.05
CA LYS A 21 17.77 -5.88 12.85
C LYS A 21 18.14 -4.84 11.80
N LEU A 22 17.28 -3.83 11.59
CA LEU A 22 17.58 -2.75 10.66
C LEU A 22 18.74 -1.88 11.14
N SER A 23 18.87 -1.67 12.45
CA SER A 23 19.95 -0.86 13.03
C SER A 23 21.31 -1.56 12.97
N SER A 24 21.35 -2.88 13.08
CA SER A 24 22.58 -3.67 12.96
C SER A 24 23.05 -3.84 11.51
N GLY A 25 22.14 -3.80 10.53
CA GLY A 25 22.50 -3.88 9.11
C GLY A 25 21.34 -3.59 8.18
N GLN A 26 21.59 -2.77 7.14
CA GLN A 26 20.58 -2.37 6.15
C GLN A 26 20.54 -3.33 4.96
N HIS A 27 20.63 -4.64 5.23
CA HIS A 27 20.46 -5.68 4.21
C HIS A 27 19.03 -5.70 3.67
N ALA A 28 18.84 -6.21 2.46
CA ALA A 28 17.54 -6.22 1.77
C ALA A 28 16.43 -6.86 2.62
N GLU A 29 16.75 -7.93 3.36
CA GLU A 29 15.80 -8.62 4.24
C GLU A 29 15.44 -7.79 5.49
N SER A 30 16.43 -7.15 6.15
CA SER A 30 16.16 -6.30 7.32
C SER A 30 15.34 -5.07 6.96
N VAL A 31 15.63 -4.45 5.80
CA VAL A 31 14.85 -3.33 5.25
C VAL A 31 13.43 -3.77 4.92
N HIS A 32 13.26 -4.93 4.27
CA HIS A 32 11.94 -5.49 3.93
C HIS A 32 11.12 -5.79 5.19
N SER A 33 11.70 -6.51 6.15
CA SER A 33 11.05 -6.88 7.41
C SER A 33 10.60 -5.65 8.20
N PHE A 34 11.47 -4.64 8.36
CA PHE A 34 11.11 -3.39 9.00
C PHE A 34 9.94 -2.68 8.31
N ARG A 35 9.98 -2.53 7.00
CA ARG A 35 8.90 -1.86 6.24
C ARG A 35 7.57 -2.58 6.38
N THR A 36 7.58 -3.91 6.27
CA THR A 36 6.37 -4.73 6.36
C THR A 36 5.78 -4.68 7.77
N THR A 37 6.61 -4.83 8.80
CA THR A 37 6.16 -4.80 10.20
C THR A 37 5.70 -3.41 10.61
N SER A 38 6.40 -2.36 10.18
CA SER A 38 5.99 -0.96 10.40
C SER A 38 4.63 -0.64 9.76
N ARG A 39 4.35 -1.19 8.57
CA ARG A 39 3.04 -1.05 7.93
C ARG A 39 1.95 -1.79 8.70
N ARG A 40 2.21 -3.01 9.16
CA ARG A 40 1.26 -3.77 9.99
C ARG A 40 0.92 -3.01 11.28
N LEU A 41 1.95 -2.50 11.99
CA LEU A 41 1.72 -1.71 13.19
C LEU A 41 0.95 -0.43 12.90
N GLN A 42 1.28 0.27 11.82
CA GLN A 42 0.52 1.45 11.38
C GLN A 42 -0.95 1.10 11.15
N THR A 43 -1.21 0.04 10.39
CA THR A 43 -2.56 -0.38 10.05
C THR A 43 -3.36 -0.79 11.29
N LEU A 44 -2.73 -1.48 12.24
CA LEU A 44 -3.34 -1.78 13.54
C LEU A 44 -3.77 -0.50 14.26
N LEU A 45 -2.84 0.44 14.39
CA LEU A 45 -3.06 1.67 15.14
C LEU A 45 -3.98 2.68 14.43
N GLU A 46 -4.04 2.69 13.11
CA GLU A 46 -4.84 3.67 12.34
C GLU A 46 -6.23 3.19 12.00
N GLU A 47 -6.40 1.91 11.68
CA GLU A 47 -7.64 1.40 11.14
C GLU A 47 -8.43 0.58 12.15
N VAL A 48 -7.75 -0.12 13.04
CA VAL A 48 -8.38 -1.08 13.95
C VAL A 48 -8.63 -0.50 15.34
N ILE A 49 -7.68 0.29 15.85
CA ILE A 49 -7.83 0.97 17.15
C ILE A 49 -8.52 2.31 16.92
N PRO A 50 -9.72 2.54 17.50
CA PRO A 50 -10.49 3.77 17.27
C PRO A 50 -9.77 5.00 17.81
N ASP A 51 -9.23 4.91 19.04
CA ASP A 51 -8.65 6.04 19.76
C ASP A 51 -7.17 5.85 20.00
N ARG A 52 -6.38 6.65 19.29
CA ARG A 52 -4.92 6.66 19.43
C ARG A 52 -4.48 7.72 20.44
N ASP A 53 -3.69 7.29 21.40
CA ASP A 53 -3.06 8.20 22.35
C ASP A 53 -1.93 9.04 21.70
N ARG A 54 -1.46 10.05 22.46
CA ARG A 54 -0.38 10.94 22.02
C ARG A 54 0.93 10.19 21.76
N ASN A 55 1.20 9.12 22.52
CA ASN A 55 2.41 8.31 22.36
C ASN A 55 2.38 7.52 21.05
N GLN A 56 1.25 6.88 20.74
CA GLN A 56 1.03 6.12 19.51
C GLN A 56 1.13 7.02 18.26
N LYS A 57 0.55 8.23 18.30
CA LYS A 57 0.67 9.22 17.21
C LYS A 57 2.13 9.62 16.96
N LYS A 58 2.90 9.89 18.03
CA LYS A 58 4.33 10.20 17.92
C LYS A 58 5.15 9.03 17.42
N LEU A 59 4.88 7.81 17.91
CA LEU A 59 5.51 6.57 17.44
C LEU A 59 5.32 6.39 15.93
N LEU A 60 4.08 6.50 15.44
CA LEU A 60 3.78 6.37 14.00
C LEU A 60 4.53 7.42 13.17
N LYS A 61 4.61 8.66 13.62
CA LYS A 61 5.36 9.73 12.93
C LYS A 61 6.86 9.40 12.82
N MET A 62 7.45 8.85 13.88
CA MET A 62 8.86 8.43 13.86
C MET A 62 9.09 7.24 12.92
N LEU A 63 8.25 6.22 13.02
CA LEU A 63 8.32 5.04 12.16
C LEU A 63 8.10 5.40 10.69
N ASP A 64 7.19 6.32 10.37
CA ASP A 64 6.92 6.78 9.00
C ASP A 64 8.14 7.44 8.37
N ARG A 65 8.86 8.28 9.11
CA ARG A 65 10.10 8.91 8.63
C ARG A 65 11.15 7.88 8.24
N ILE A 66 11.40 6.89 9.11
CA ILE A 66 12.37 5.81 8.82
C ILE A 66 11.87 4.95 7.66
N ARG A 67 10.58 4.59 7.63
CA ARG A 67 9.98 3.78 6.59
C ARG A 67 10.05 4.44 5.21
N LYS A 68 9.82 5.76 5.10
CA LYS A 68 10.01 6.51 3.86
C LYS A 68 11.45 6.42 3.35
N ARG A 69 12.42 6.51 4.25
CA ARG A 69 13.84 6.38 3.91
C ARG A 69 14.21 4.94 3.53
N ALA A 70 13.77 3.96 4.32
CA ALA A 70 13.93 2.54 4.05
C ALA A 70 13.22 2.11 2.75
N GLY A 71 12.15 2.83 2.36
CA GLY A 71 11.48 2.69 1.09
C GLY A 71 12.39 2.87 -0.10
N LYS A 72 13.16 3.96 -0.09
CA LYS A 72 14.10 4.27 -1.18
C LYS A 72 15.19 3.20 -1.34
N VAL A 73 15.62 2.57 -0.24
CA VAL A 73 16.57 1.44 -0.29
C VAL A 73 15.88 0.20 -0.86
N ARG A 74 14.69 -0.13 -0.34
CA ARG A 74 13.94 -1.33 -0.78
C ARG A 74 13.54 -1.27 -2.25
N ASP A 75 13.13 -0.11 -2.74
CA ASP A 75 12.72 0.06 -4.13
C ASP A 75 13.90 -0.22 -5.07
N LEU A 76 15.12 0.14 -4.68
CA LEU A 76 16.36 -0.18 -5.42
C LEU A 76 16.75 -1.66 -5.30
N ASP A 77 16.56 -2.30 -4.11
CA ASP A 77 16.76 -3.74 -3.96
C ASP A 77 15.87 -4.54 -4.92
N VAL A 78 14.60 -4.12 -5.06
CA VAL A 78 13.63 -4.76 -5.96
C VAL A 78 14.01 -4.55 -7.42
N GLN A 79 14.37 -3.32 -7.80
CA GLN A 79 14.82 -3.01 -9.16
C GLN A 79 16.07 -3.80 -9.55
N LEU A 80 17.05 -3.91 -8.65
CA LEU A 80 18.25 -4.72 -8.87
C LEU A 80 17.92 -6.20 -9.05
N ALA A 81 17.01 -6.75 -8.23
CA ALA A 81 16.57 -8.13 -8.36
C ALA A 81 15.84 -8.38 -9.70
N ALA A 82 14.93 -7.48 -10.08
CA ALA A 82 14.22 -7.55 -11.36
C ALA A 82 15.18 -7.44 -12.55
N LEU A 83 16.13 -6.49 -12.52
CA LEU A 83 17.12 -6.32 -13.59
C LEU A 83 18.04 -7.53 -13.74
N ARG A 84 18.41 -8.18 -12.63
CA ARG A 84 19.20 -9.43 -12.65
C ARG A 84 18.43 -10.57 -13.29
N SER A 85 17.12 -10.68 -13.03
CA SER A 85 16.27 -11.75 -13.59
C SER A 85 15.97 -11.55 -15.09
N LEU A 86 16.16 -10.35 -15.63
CA LEU A 86 15.90 -10.05 -17.03
C LEU A 86 16.98 -10.68 -17.91
N LYS A 87 16.57 -11.58 -18.82
CA LYS A 87 17.45 -12.16 -19.84
C LYS A 87 17.40 -11.28 -21.10
N THR A 88 18.41 -10.46 -21.33
CA THR A 88 18.56 -9.62 -22.53
C THR A 88 19.98 -9.76 -23.06
N PRO A 89 20.19 -10.50 -24.13
CA PRO A 89 21.53 -10.64 -24.75
C PRO A 89 21.96 -9.41 -25.54
N GLN A 90 21.03 -8.53 -25.92
CA GLN A 90 21.25 -7.49 -26.92
C GLN A 90 22.04 -6.26 -26.45
N GLU A 91 22.01 -5.90 -25.16
CA GLU A 91 22.71 -4.73 -24.61
C GLU A 91 23.37 -5.01 -23.25
N PRO A 92 24.33 -5.92 -23.15
CA PRO A 92 24.93 -6.30 -21.86
C PRO A 92 25.65 -5.12 -21.19
N ARG A 93 26.29 -4.23 -21.97
CA ARG A 93 26.99 -3.05 -21.43
C ARG A 93 26.01 -2.06 -20.79
N ARG A 94 24.87 -1.76 -21.43
CA ARG A 94 23.84 -0.86 -20.88
C ARG A 94 23.17 -1.44 -19.65
N LYS A 95 22.93 -2.77 -19.64
CA LYS A 95 22.42 -3.46 -18.46
C LYS A 95 23.39 -3.33 -17.28
N THR A 96 24.69 -3.55 -17.52
CA THR A 96 25.74 -3.40 -16.50
C THR A 96 25.82 -1.95 -16.01
N GLN A 97 25.80 -0.97 -16.90
CA GLN A 97 25.80 0.45 -16.55
C GLN A 97 24.61 0.84 -15.69
N LEU A 98 23.40 0.39 -16.04
CA LEU A 98 22.19 0.62 -15.25
C LEU A 98 22.32 -0.01 -13.87
N MET A 99 22.83 -1.25 -13.79
CA MET A 99 23.02 -1.98 -12.54
C MET A 99 23.98 -1.24 -11.59
N HIS A 100 25.13 -0.78 -12.10
CA HIS A 100 26.10 0.01 -11.33
C HIS A 100 25.46 1.29 -10.77
N GLY A 101 24.76 2.05 -11.59
CA GLY A 101 24.10 3.27 -11.13
C GLY A 101 22.98 3.04 -10.10
N LEU A 102 22.30 1.88 -10.15
CA LEU A 102 21.33 1.48 -9.11
C LEU A 102 22.05 1.11 -7.80
N ILE A 103 23.18 0.40 -7.86
CA ILE A 103 24.00 0.04 -6.69
C ILE A 103 24.52 1.30 -5.98
N GLU A 104 25.09 2.24 -6.73
CA GLU A 104 25.58 3.52 -6.17
C GLU A 104 24.45 4.31 -5.50
N LEU A 105 23.30 4.41 -6.17
CA LEU A 105 22.14 5.11 -5.63
C LEU A 105 21.62 4.42 -4.36
N ARG A 106 21.63 3.08 -4.34
CA ARG A 106 21.29 2.30 -3.16
C ARG A 106 22.23 2.61 -1.98
N ALA A 107 23.53 2.59 -2.20
CA ALA A 107 24.54 2.92 -1.18
C ALA A 107 24.34 4.34 -0.63
N LYS A 108 24.03 5.31 -1.50
CA LYS A 108 23.70 6.68 -1.09
C LYS A 108 22.47 6.75 -0.19
N HIS A 109 21.40 6.00 -0.51
CA HIS A 109 20.19 5.96 0.32
C HIS A 109 20.39 5.18 1.61
N GLU A 110 21.18 4.12 1.58
CA GLU A 110 21.56 3.34 2.76
C GLU A 110 22.33 4.22 3.78
N LYS A 111 23.33 4.97 3.33
CA LYS A 111 24.07 5.92 4.18
C LYS A 111 23.13 6.92 4.88
N LYS A 112 22.12 7.43 4.14
CA LYS A 112 21.11 8.34 4.71
C LYS A 112 20.18 7.63 5.70
N LEU A 113 19.82 6.37 5.47
CA LEU A 113 19.02 5.57 6.39
C LEU A 113 19.79 5.29 7.68
N ARG A 114 21.07 4.90 7.57
CA ARG A 114 21.95 4.63 8.72
C ARG A 114 22.06 5.85 9.65
N LYS A 115 22.20 7.05 9.09
CA LYS A 115 22.26 8.29 9.89
C LYS A 115 21.00 8.53 10.72
N MET A 116 19.82 8.05 10.28
CA MET A 116 18.57 8.18 11.03
C MET A 116 18.42 7.15 12.15
N LEU A 117 19.19 6.07 12.11
CA LEU A 117 19.14 4.96 13.06
C LEU A 117 20.21 5.12 14.15
N ASN A 118 20.35 6.33 14.70
CA ASN A 118 21.24 6.57 15.82
C ASN A 118 20.69 5.96 17.13
N LYS A 119 21.54 5.76 18.11
CA LYS A 119 21.21 5.12 19.39
C LYS A 119 20.03 5.80 20.11
N GLU A 120 19.98 7.12 20.05
CA GLU A 120 18.93 7.92 20.69
C GLU A 120 17.55 7.67 20.02
N THR A 121 17.48 7.75 18.69
CA THR A 121 16.26 7.48 17.94
C THR A 121 15.74 6.05 18.21
N ILE A 122 16.64 5.07 18.25
CA ILE A 122 16.26 3.67 18.51
C ILE A 122 15.69 3.54 19.93
N ARG A 123 16.36 4.06 20.94
CA ARG A 123 15.91 4.03 22.34
C ARG A 123 14.54 4.70 22.51
N GLU A 124 14.34 5.85 21.87
CA GLU A 124 13.07 6.56 21.95
C GLU A 124 11.91 5.76 21.29
N ILE A 125 12.15 5.13 20.13
CA ILE A 125 11.16 4.26 19.50
C ILE A 125 10.86 3.05 20.37
N GLN A 126 11.85 2.37 20.95
CA GLN A 126 11.65 1.24 21.85
C GLN A 126 10.81 1.63 23.08
N LYS A 127 11.12 2.76 23.71
CA LYS A 127 10.35 3.30 24.83
C LYS A 127 8.88 3.52 24.45
N ARG A 128 8.63 4.07 23.24
CA ARG A 128 7.28 4.31 22.72
C ARG A 128 6.56 3.01 22.35
N LEU A 129 7.27 2.02 21.78
CA LEU A 129 6.71 0.71 21.49
C LEU A 129 6.23 0.02 22.78
N LYS A 130 7.07 0.01 23.83
CA LYS A 130 6.72 -0.55 25.13
C LYS A 130 5.51 0.14 25.78
N ARG A 131 5.42 1.48 25.68
CA ARG A 131 4.23 2.22 26.18
C ARG A 131 3.01 1.97 25.31
N GLY A 132 3.18 2.01 23.98
CA GLY A 132 2.08 1.84 23.03
C GLY A 132 1.42 0.46 23.10
N SER A 133 2.20 -0.60 23.37
CA SER A 133 1.66 -1.95 23.53
C SER A 133 0.75 -2.11 24.76
N ARG A 134 1.05 -1.40 25.85
CA ARG A 134 0.24 -1.41 27.07
C ARG A 134 -1.07 -0.64 26.94
N GLY A 135 -1.12 0.35 26.03
CA GLY A 135 -2.28 1.20 25.80
C GLY A 135 -3.31 0.62 24.84
N VAL A 136 -3.11 -0.59 24.32
CA VAL A 136 -4.08 -1.22 23.40
C VAL A 136 -5.18 -1.91 24.20
N LYS A 137 -6.38 -1.31 24.18
CA LYS A 137 -7.61 -1.91 24.72
C LYS A 137 -8.26 -2.74 23.63
N THR A 138 -8.13 -4.06 23.69
CA THR A 138 -8.62 -4.97 22.64
C THR A 138 -10.16 -5.02 22.56
N GLU A 139 -10.84 -4.71 23.64
CA GLU A 139 -12.30 -4.71 23.74
C GLU A 139 -12.97 -3.63 22.87
N THR A 140 -12.29 -2.51 22.68
CA THR A 140 -12.79 -1.38 21.86
C THR A 140 -12.35 -1.44 20.40
N CYS A 141 -11.58 -2.47 20.00
CA CYS A 141 -11.08 -2.61 18.63
C CYS A 141 -12.21 -2.91 17.65
N ARG A 142 -12.13 -2.30 16.46
CA ARG A 142 -13.03 -2.58 15.34
C ARG A 142 -12.79 -3.98 14.81
N ASP A 143 -13.84 -4.64 14.29
CA ASP A 143 -13.68 -5.95 13.65
C ASP A 143 -12.78 -5.85 12.42
N PRO A 144 -11.64 -6.59 12.38
CA PRO A 144 -10.67 -6.44 11.31
C PRO A 144 -11.19 -6.83 9.92
N LEU A 145 -12.06 -7.84 9.81
CA LEU A 145 -12.60 -8.23 8.51
C LEU A 145 -13.56 -7.18 7.96
N THR A 146 -14.41 -6.62 8.81
CA THR A 146 -15.30 -5.52 8.42
C THR A 146 -14.50 -4.29 7.99
N VAL A 147 -13.47 -3.90 8.76
CA VAL A 147 -12.59 -2.78 8.40
C VAL A 147 -11.90 -3.05 7.05
N ALA A 148 -11.36 -4.24 6.85
CA ALA A 148 -10.69 -4.59 5.59
C ALA A 148 -11.64 -4.53 4.38
N ARG A 149 -12.89 -5.00 4.52
CA ARG A 149 -13.94 -4.88 3.49
C ARG A 149 -14.30 -3.43 3.21
N THR A 150 -14.48 -2.62 4.24
CA THR A 150 -14.76 -1.18 4.10
C THR A 150 -13.63 -0.45 3.38
N MET A 151 -12.37 -0.80 3.66
CA MET A 151 -11.22 -0.23 2.94
C MET A 151 -11.28 -0.56 1.45
N LEU A 152 -11.62 -1.79 1.08
CA LEU A 152 -11.75 -2.18 -0.34
C LEU A 152 -12.89 -1.45 -1.03
N ALA A 153 -14.02 -1.25 -0.35
CA ALA A 153 -15.19 -0.54 -0.88
C ALA A 153 -14.92 0.96 -1.16
N ARG A 154 -13.86 1.54 -0.58
CA ARG A 154 -13.48 2.94 -0.86
C ARG A 154 -12.87 3.13 -2.26
N VAL A 155 -12.44 2.06 -2.92
CA VAL A 155 -11.91 2.16 -4.29
C VAL A 155 -13.06 2.08 -5.27
N VAL A 156 -13.46 3.22 -5.79
CA VAL A 156 -14.47 3.30 -6.84
C VAL A 156 -13.86 2.84 -8.16
N ARG A 157 -14.48 1.82 -8.79
CA ARG A 157 -14.11 1.41 -10.14
C ARG A 157 -14.90 2.28 -11.13
N PRO A 158 -14.25 3.15 -11.90
CA PRO A 158 -14.93 3.87 -12.95
C PRO A 158 -15.43 2.90 -14.02
N ALA A 159 -16.48 3.27 -14.73
CA ALA A 159 -16.90 2.58 -15.94
C ALA A 159 -15.78 2.71 -16.99
N GLY A 160 -15.28 1.60 -17.50
CA GLY A 160 -14.24 1.61 -18.52
C GLY A 160 -13.06 0.68 -18.24
N PRO A 161 -12.02 0.74 -19.07
CA PRO A 161 -10.83 -0.09 -18.92
C PRO A 161 -10.05 0.25 -17.65
N VAL A 162 -9.36 -0.74 -17.11
CA VAL A 162 -8.50 -0.56 -15.93
C VAL A 162 -7.26 0.23 -16.34
N THR A 163 -7.04 1.38 -15.70
CA THR A 163 -5.87 2.25 -15.92
C THR A 163 -4.73 1.93 -14.93
N GLU A 164 -3.53 2.47 -15.21
CA GLU A 164 -2.38 2.37 -14.31
C GLU A 164 -2.66 3.05 -12.96
N GLU A 165 -3.34 4.21 -12.97
CA GLU A 165 -3.73 4.95 -11.76
C GLU A 165 -4.66 4.11 -10.89
N LEU A 166 -5.62 3.45 -11.50
CA LEU A 166 -6.55 2.58 -10.80
C LEU A 166 -5.82 1.38 -10.18
N LEU A 167 -4.91 0.74 -10.91
CA LEU A 167 -4.06 -0.33 -10.36
C LEU A 167 -3.19 0.17 -9.20
N HIS A 168 -2.68 1.40 -9.28
CA HIS A 168 -1.89 2.00 -8.20
C HIS A 168 -2.73 2.23 -6.93
N GLN A 169 -3.96 2.70 -7.07
CA GLN A 169 -4.91 2.83 -5.96
C GLN A 169 -5.21 1.46 -5.34
N TYR A 170 -5.54 0.44 -6.16
CA TYR A 170 -5.76 -0.92 -5.68
C TYR A 170 -4.55 -1.49 -4.93
N ARG A 171 -3.34 -1.28 -5.44
CA ARG A 171 -2.10 -1.72 -4.77
C ARG A 171 -2.02 -1.22 -3.33
N THR A 172 -2.35 0.03 -3.12
CA THR A 172 -2.28 0.65 -1.80
C THR A 172 -3.36 0.12 -0.87
N VAL A 173 -4.59 0.07 -1.34
CA VAL A 173 -5.77 -0.35 -0.54
C VAL A 173 -5.74 -1.84 -0.22
N VAL A 174 -5.49 -2.69 -1.22
CA VAL A 174 -5.39 -4.16 -1.04
C VAL A 174 -4.31 -4.52 -0.03
N LYS A 175 -3.17 -3.85 -0.09
CA LYS A 175 -2.07 -4.07 0.87
C LYS A 175 -2.48 -3.68 2.30
N GLY A 176 -3.18 -2.55 2.46
CA GLY A 176 -3.72 -2.11 3.75
C GLY A 176 -4.77 -3.10 4.26
N ALA A 177 -5.78 -3.41 3.45
CA ALA A 177 -6.85 -4.34 3.78
C ALA A 177 -6.33 -5.73 4.20
N ARG A 178 -5.31 -6.25 3.48
CA ARG A 178 -4.67 -7.52 3.86
C ARG A 178 -4.01 -7.44 5.24
N TYR A 179 -3.29 -6.35 5.54
CA TYR A 179 -2.66 -6.21 6.86
C TYR A 179 -3.67 -6.06 7.98
N VAL A 180 -4.80 -5.40 7.75
CA VAL A 180 -5.93 -5.37 8.70
C VAL A 180 -6.50 -6.76 8.91
N ALA A 181 -6.81 -7.47 7.82
CA ALA A 181 -7.39 -8.82 7.88
C ALA A 181 -6.52 -9.83 8.64
N GLU A 182 -5.18 -9.65 8.63
CA GLU A 182 -4.25 -10.49 9.39
C GLU A 182 -4.46 -10.42 10.92
N PHE A 183 -5.19 -9.41 11.43
CA PHE A 183 -5.56 -9.30 12.84
C PHE A 183 -6.85 -10.04 13.20
N ALA A 184 -7.63 -10.47 12.22
CA ALA A 184 -8.86 -11.21 12.47
C ALA A 184 -8.60 -12.54 13.19
N PRO A 185 -9.55 -13.04 14.01
CA PRO A 185 -9.49 -14.37 14.58
C PRO A 185 -9.23 -15.44 13.49
N LYS A 186 -8.59 -16.53 13.87
CA LYS A 186 -8.35 -17.65 12.95
C LYS A 186 -9.69 -18.30 12.57
N SER A 187 -10.06 -18.18 11.30
CA SER A 187 -11.23 -18.85 10.70
C SER A 187 -10.92 -19.20 9.26
N ALA A 188 -11.64 -20.16 8.69
CA ALA A 188 -11.54 -20.51 7.28
C ALA A 188 -11.85 -19.30 6.37
N GLU A 189 -12.84 -18.50 6.75
CA GLU A 189 -13.21 -17.27 6.05
C GLU A 189 -12.06 -16.24 6.02
N ALA A 190 -11.47 -15.94 7.19
CA ALA A 190 -10.35 -15.03 7.29
C ALA A 190 -9.14 -15.50 6.47
N ALA A 191 -8.83 -16.81 6.55
CA ALA A 191 -7.72 -17.39 5.80
C ALA A 191 -7.93 -17.29 4.28
N GLN A 192 -9.12 -17.61 3.79
CA GLN A 192 -9.47 -17.49 2.37
C GLN A 192 -9.43 -16.02 1.90
N PHE A 193 -9.99 -15.10 2.69
CA PHE A 193 -9.97 -13.68 2.39
C PHE A 193 -8.54 -13.14 2.29
N ILE A 194 -7.68 -13.43 3.26
CA ILE A 194 -6.26 -13.03 3.26
C ILE A 194 -5.53 -13.63 2.05
N ALA A 195 -5.77 -14.90 1.73
CA ALA A 195 -5.15 -15.56 0.57
C ALA A 195 -5.55 -14.91 -0.76
N ARG A 196 -6.82 -14.50 -0.91
CA ARG A 196 -7.30 -13.76 -2.08
C ARG A 196 -6.61 -12.40 -2.21
N LEU A 197 -6.56 -11.64 -1.11
CA LEU A 197 -5.89 -10.34 -1.08
C LEU A 197 -4.38 -10.47 -1.36
N LYS A 198 -3.75 -11.55 -0.88
CA LYS A 198 -2.34 -11.81 -1.15
C LYS A 198 -2.08 -12.03 -2.64
N ARG A 199 -2.86 -12.90 -3.30
CA ARG A 199 -2.72 -13.14 -4.76
C ARG A 199 -2.82 -11.84 -5.56
N LEU A 200 -3.82 -11.02 -5.26
CA LEU A 200 -4.00 -9.73 -5.93
C LEU A 200 -2.86 -8.77 -5.63
N GLN A 201 -2.43 -8.68 -4.38
CA GLN A 201 -1.29 -7.85 -3.99
C GLN A 201 -0.01 -8.26 -4.72
N ASP A 202 0.24 -9.56 -4.86
CA ASP A 202 1.42 -10.09 -5.53
C ASP A 202 1.40 -9.75 -7.03
N ALA A 203 0.24 -9.87 -7.69
CA ALA A 203 0.08 -9.52 -9.10
C ALA A 203 0.29 -8.03 -9.36
N VAL A 204 -0.42 -7.16 -8.61
CA VAL A 204 -0.31 -5.70 -8.76
C VAL A 204 1.04 -5.17 -8.28
N GLY A 205 1.62 -5.80 -7.25
CA GLY A 205 2.96 -5.49 -6.75
C GLY A 205 4.03 -5.77 -7.80
N ASN A 206 3.97 -6.94 -8.43
CA ASN A 206 4.91 -7.34 -9.48
C ASN A 206 4.87 -6.38 -10.69
N TRP A 207 3.67 -6.02 -11.18
CA TRP A 207 3.55 -5.01 -12.22
C TRP A 207 4.22 -3.68 -11.83
N HIS A 208 3.91 -3.17 -10.63
CA HIS A 208 4.45 -1.88 -10.18
C HIS A 208 5.99 -1.89 -10.05
N ASP A 209 6.56 -3.01 -9.62
CA ASP A 209 8.01 -3.15 -9.47
C ASP A 209 8.70 -3.09 -10.84
N TRP A 210 8.14 -3.74 -11.87
CA TRP A 210 8.63 -3.64 -13.25
C TRP A 210 8.41 -2.25 -13.85
N LEU A 211 7.24 -1.62 -13.63
CA LEU A 211 6.97 -0.25 -14.06
C LEU A 211 8.03 0.72 -13.53
N THR A 212 8.32 0.63 -12.22
CA THR A 212 9.32 1.51 -11.58
C THR A 212 10.72 1.30 -12.17
N LEU A 213 11.11 0.05 -12.45
CA LEU A 213 12.38 -0.24 -13.12
C LEU A 213 12.41 0.31 -14.54
N THR A 214 11.36 0.12 -15.32
CA THR A 214 11.25 0.64 -16.71
C THR A 214 11.36 2.15 -16.73
N GLN A 215 10.65 2.86 -15.86
CA GLN A 215 10.73 4.32 -15.73
C GLN A 215 12.14 4.77 -15.33
N THR A 216 12.81 4.04 -14.44
CA THR A 216 14.18 4.35 -14.02
C THR A 216 15.18 4.13 -15.17
N ALA A 217 15.00 3.05 -15.94
CA ALA A 217 15.84 2.75 -17.10
C ALA A 217 15.67 3.80 -18.20
N ALA A 218 14.42 4.16 -18.54
CA ALA A 218 14.13 5.18 -19.54
C ALA A 218 14.78 6.54 -19.20
N LYS A 219 14.72 6.96 -17.95
CA LYS A 219 15.36 8.21 -17.48
C LYS A 219 16.88 8.20 -17.60
N ARG A 220 17.53 7.03 -17.63
CA ARG A 220 18.99 6.90 -17.63
C ARG A 220 19.58 6.52 -18.99
N LEU A 221 18.84 5.79 -19.79
CA LEU A 221 19.31 5.19 -21.05
C LEU A 221 18.59 5.72 -22.29
N GLY A 222 17.63 6.61 -22.13
CA GLY A 222 16.73 7.07 -23.19
C GLY A 222 15.46 6.22 -23.31
N ASP A 223 14.64 6.54 -24.30
CA ASP A 223 13.35 5.91 -24.51
C ASP A 223 13.44 4.53 -25.21
N VAL A 224 12.28 3.97 -25.55
CA VAL A 224 12.13 2.65 -26.19
C VAL A 224 12.86 2.59 -27.56
N ASN A 225 12.91 3.71 -28.29
CA ASN A 225 13.54 3.77 -29.61
C ASN A 225 15.06 3.86 -29.52
N GLN A 226 15.59 4.28 -28.38
CA GLN A 226 17.01 4.51 -28.14
C GLN A 226 17.72 3.33 -27.46
N SER A 227 16.95 2.40 -26.86
CA SER A 227 17.51 1.27 -26.11
C SER A 227 16.65 0.02 -26.20
N SER A 228 17.22 -1.07 -26.73
CA SER A 228 16.56 -2.39 -26.76
C SER A 228 16.33 -2.94 -25.35
N LEU A 229 17.17 -2.57 -24.37
CA LEU A 229 16.95 -2.89 -22.97
C LEU A 229 15.67 -2.23 -22.41
N VAL A 230 15.45 -0.95 -22.74
CA VAL A 230 14.24 -0.23 -22.34
C VAL A 230 13.02 -0.82 -23.03
N ALA A 231 13.11 -1.16 -24.31
CA ALA A 231 12.05 -1.85 -25.04
C ALA A 231 11.69 -3.20 -24.40
N ALA A 232 12.68 -4.00 -24.04
CA ALA A 232 12.46 -5.28 -23.35
C ALA A 232 11.78 -5.10 -21.99
N LEU A 233 12.19 -4.11 -21.20
CA LEU A 233 11.56 -3.77 -19.91
C LEU A 233 10.12 -3.31 -20.09
N HIS A 234 9.83 -2.52 -21.12
CA HIS A 234 8.48 -2.07 -21.45
C HIS A 234 7.56 -3.26 -21.79
N ASN A 235 8.04 -4.21 -22.61
CA ASN A 235 7.29 -5.41 -22.97
C ASN A 235 6.97 -6.28 -21.74
N VAL A 236 7.92 -6.47 -20.82
CA VAL A 236 7.70 -7.18 -19.58
C VAL A 236 6.67 -6.44 -18.71
N THR A 237 6.80 -5.12 -18.59
CA THR A 237 5.85 -4.29 -17.82
C THR A 237 4.43 -4.42 -18.36
N GLY A 238 4.25 -4.37 -19.69
CA GLY A 238 2.95 -4.56 -20.34
C GLY A 238 2.35 -5.96 -20.08
N SER A 239 3.19 -7.00 -20.10
CA SER A 239 2.75 -8.37 -19.73
C SER A 239 2.30 -8.44 -18.27
N LYS A 240 3.05 -7.83 -17.33
CA LYS A 240 2.69 -7.79 -15.91
C LYS A 240 1.43 -6.95 -15.66
N PHE A 241 1.23 -5.87 -16.43
CA PHE A 241 0.00 -5.08 -16.41
C PHE A 241 -1.22 -5.94 -16.74
N ARG A 242 -1.19 -6.64 -17.89
CA ARG A 242 -2.28 -7.55 -18.29
C ARG A 242 -2.58 -8.61 -17.22
N HIS A 243 -1.54 -9.20 -16.64
CA HIS A 243 -1.69 -10.17 -15.55
C HIS A 243 -2.34 -9.55 -14.30
N ALA A 244 -1.97 -8.32 -13.93
CA ALA A 244 -2.54 -7.60 -12.79
C ALA A 244 -4.03 -7.27 -13.03
N VAL A 245 -4.38 -6.84 -14.24
CA VAL A 245 -5.78 -6.59 -14.66
C VAL A 245 -6.60 -7.87 -14.60
N ALA A 246 -6.08 -8.99 -15.12
CA ALA A 246 -6.77 -10.29 -15.06
C ALA A 246 -6.99 -10.75 -13.61
N ALA A 247 -5.98 -10.59 -12.74
CA ALA A 247 -6.11 -10.93 -11.32
C ALA A 247 -7.16 -10.06 -10.60
N LEU A 248 -7.26 -8.79 -10.96
CA LEU A 248 -8.29 -7.89 -10.44
C LEU A 248 -9.69 -8.31 -10.91
N SER A 249 -9.85 -8.60 -12.19
CA SER A 249 -11.13 -9.03 -12.78
C SER A 249 -11.59 -10.40 -12.27
N ALA A 250 -10.68 -11.29 -11.93
CA ALA A 250 -10.98 -12.60 -11.37
C ALA A 250 -11.28 -12.59 -9.85
N SER A 251 -11.30 -11.42 -9.19
CA SER A 251 -11.47 -11.32 -7.74
C SER A 251 -12.91 -10.98 -7.35
N PRO A 252 -13.77 -11.98 -6.99
CA PRO A 252 -15.17 -11.74 -6.59
C PRO A 252 -15.31 -10.81 -5.39
N THR A 253 -14.34 -10.87 -4.49
CA THR A 253 -14.30 -10.04 -3.26
C THR A 253 -14.24 -8.55 -3.56
N ILE A 254 -13.62 -8.18 -4.68
CA ILE A 254 -13.54 -6.80 -5.14
C ILE A 254 -14.78 -6.46 -5.97
N GLN A 255 -15.27 -7.39 -6.77
CA GLN A 255 -16.50 -7.21 -7.56
C GLN A 255 -17.72 -7.00 -6.65
N SER A 256 -17.86 -7.74 -5.55
CA SER A 256 -18.97 -7.56 -4.60
C SER A 256 -18.84 -6.27 -3.78
N ALA A 257 -17.62 -5.84 -3.45
CA ALA A 257 -17.38 -4.55 -2.78
C ALA A 257 -17.58 -3.35 -3.74
N LEU A 258 -17.56 -3.59 -5.05
CA LEU A 258 -17.70 -2.59 -6.11
C LEU A 258 -19.12 -2.53 -6.70
N ARG A 259 -20.06 -3.37 -6.27
CA ARG A 259 -21.48 -3.20 -6.63
C ARG A 259 -21.95 -1.88 -6.05
N PRO A 260 -22.51 -0.96 -6.89
CA PRO A 260 -23.17 0.20 -6.34
C PRO A 260 -24.24 -0.31 -5.38
N VAL A 261 -24.25 0.20 -4.15
CA VAL A 261 -25.37 0.00 -3.23
C VAL A 261 -26.60 0.50 -3.98
N PRO A 262 -27.63 -0.32 -4.24
CA PRO A 262 -28.85 0.20 -4.84
C PRO A 262 -29.33 1.30 -3.91
N MET A 263 -29.44 2.51 -4.41
CA MET A 263 -30.07 3.63 -3.72
C MET A 263 -31.48 3.13 -3.39
N SER A 264 -31.73 2.86 -2.10
CA SER A 264 -33.05 2.52 -1.63
C SER A 264 -34.01 3.64 -2.05
N SER A 265 -35.03 3.26 -2.83
CA SER A 265 -36.07 4.15 -3.38
C SER A 265 -37.04 4.70 -2.33
N GLU A 266 -36.61 4.82 -1.08
CA GLU A 266 -37.47 5.26 0.04
C GLU A 266 -37.46 6.77 0.30
N HIS A 267 -36.70 7.59 -0.44
CA HIS A 267 -36.71 9.04 -0.24
C HIS A 267 -37.51 9.84 -1.28
N SER A 268 -38.24 9.18 -2.20
CA SER A 268 -39.06 9.85 -3.22
C SER A 268 -40.56 9.99 -2.86
N ARG A 269 -40.95 9.70 -1.64
CA ARG A 269 -42.37 9.93 -1.22
C ARG A 269 -42.41 10.83 0.00
N LYS A 270 -42.20 12.14 -0.19
CA LYS A 270 -42.75 13.26 0.60
C LYS A 270 -42.19 14.58 0.10
N LEU A 271 -42.61 15.00 -1.07
CA LEU A 271 -42.71 16.42 -1.42
C LEU A 271 -44.04 16.60 -2.14
N GLY A 272 -45.03 16.81 -1.30
CA GLY A 272 -46.38 17.16 -1.72
C GLY A 272 -46.39 18.49 -2.47
N THR A 273 -47.01 18.44 -3.60
CA THR A 273 -47.53 19.55 -4.40
C THR A 273 -48.05 20.71 -3.55
N LYS A 274 -47.44 21.86 -3.64
CA LYS A 274 -48.07 23.17 -3.51
C LYS A 274 -47.48 24.09 -4.55
N SER A 275 -48.20 24.23 -5.66
CA SER A 275 -48.05 25.33 -6.61
C SER A 275 -48.55 26.62 -5.97
N PRO A 276 -47.88 27.74 -6.11
CA PRO A 276 -48.54 29.04 -6.15
C PRO A 276 -48.55 29.58 -7.59
N THR A 277 -49.74 29.65 -8.11
CA THR A 277 -50.10 30.48 -9.28
C THR A 277 -49.72 31.93 -9.00
N LEU A 278 -48.88 32.51 -9.84
CA LEU A 278 -48.68 33.97 -9.88
C LEU A 278 -48.88 34.45 -11.32
N VAL A 279 -49.98 35.17 -11.44
CA VAL A 279 -50.51 35.84 -12.62
C VAL A 279 -49.53 36.92 -13.07
N ALA A 280 -49.18 36.87 -14.36
CA ALA A 280 -48.48 37.93 -15.04
C ALA A 280 -49.37 39.13 -15.23
N ARG A 281 -48.91 40.29 -14.83
CA ARG A 281 -49.47 41.59 -15.28
C ARG A 281 -48.41 42.28 -16.12
N ILE A 282 -48.75 42.41 -17.39
CA ILE A 282 -48.08 43.27 -18.35
C ILE A 282 -48.61 44.65 -18.12
N GLU A 283 -47.77 45.62 -17.90
CA GLU A 283 -48.08 47.02 -18.16
C GLU A 283 -46.99 47.63 -19.04
N THR A 284 -47.42 47.98 -20.26
CA THR A 284 -46.80 48.89 -21.20
C THR A 284 -46.98 50.32 -20.73
N ALA A 285 -45.94 51.13 -20.79
CA ALA A 285 -46.05 52.53 -21.18
C ALA A 285 -44.69 53.23 -21.28
N ALA A 286 -44.53 53.88 -22.42
CA ALA A 286 -43.77 55.06 -22.82
C ALA A 286 -42.23 54.98 -22.75
#